data_cb5b16e97da12dca2edcf2e0697b1da3
#
_entry.id   cb5b16e97da12dca2edcf2e0697b1da3
#
_cell.length_a   1.000
_cell.length_b   1.000
_cell.length_c   1.000
_cell.angle_alpha   90.00
_cell.angle_beta   90.00
_cell.angle_gamma   90.00
#
_symmetry.space_group_name_H-M   'P 1'
#
loop_
_entity.id
_entity.type
_entity.pdbx_description
1 polymer ?
#
loop_
_entity_poly.entity_id
_entity_poly.type
_entity_poly.pdbx_seq_one_letter_code
_entity_poly.pdbx_strand_id
1 'polypeptide(L)'
;NNYFESHINEGNSVLRTIHYPPVDEDIGERSGAHGDINLITLLIGGNKPGLEILVDDNWYPIDTPQSTVVCNVGDMLERFTNNRLPSVLHRVTTPSDAVKGSSRYSIPFFLHPNPDWFIETLPSCIDDEYPDLYPEGIMADDFLQQRLYEIKLL
;
A
#
# COMPACT_ATOMS: atom_id res chain seq x y z
N ASN A 1 1.50 -19.14 15.90
CA ASN A 1 1.06 -18.48 14.65
C ASN A 1 2.21 -17.74 13.99
N ASN A 2 3.16 -18.51 13.44
CA ASN A 2 4.40 -17.97 12.85
C ASN A 2 4.39 -18.19 11.33
N TYR A 3 3.19 -18.16 10.72
CA TYR A 3 3.03 -18.47 9.30
C TYR A 3 3.93 -17.62 8.41
N PHE A 4 3.95 -16.32 8.64
CA PHE A 4 4.72 -15.40 7.79
C PHE A 4 6.23 -15.37 8.09
N GLU A 5 6.70 -15.88 9.23
CA GLU A 5 8.13 -15.76 9.60
C GLU A 5 9.08 -16.32 8.53
N SER A 6 8.75 -17.47 7.95
CA SER A 6 9.54 -18.08 6.87
C SER A 6 9.33 -17.45 5.49
N HIS A 7 8.33 -16.61 5.34
CA HIS A 7 7.95 -16.00 4.05
C HIS A 7 8.34 -14.54 3.92
N ILE A 8 8.86 -13.92 4.99
CA ILE A 8 9.24 -12.48 5.02
C ILE A 8 10.65 -12.23 5.54
N ASN A 9 11.43 -13.29 5.80
CA ASN A 9 12.74 -13.18 6.42
C ASN A 9 13.88 -12.87 5.43
N GLU A 10 13.64 -13.05 4.14
CA GLU A 10 14.58 -12.76 3.04
C GLU A 10 13.94 -11.86 1.99
N GLY A 11 12.84 -11.19 2.33
CA GLY A 11 12.12 -10.28 1.44
C GLY A 11 12.88 -8.97 1.21
N ASN A 12 12.59 -8.33 0.07
CA ASN A 12 13.13 -7.03 -0.30
C ASN A 12 12.31 -5.86 0.30
N SER A 13 11.96 -5.98 1.58
CA SER A 13 11.24 -4.92 2.30
C SER A 13 12.00 -3.60 2.31
N VAL A 14 11.28 -2.50 2.13
CA VAL A 14 11.87 -1.17 1.93
C VAL A 14 11.32 -0.17 2.93
N LEU A 15 12.20 0.48 3.68
CA LEU A 15 11.88 1.70 4.42
C LEU A 15 12.24 2.91 3.55
N ARG A 16 11.26 3.76 3.23
CA ARG A 16 11.49 5.01 2.47
C ARG A 16 11.26 6.21 3.36
N THR A 17 12.09 7.23 3.17
CA THR A 17 11.82 8.58 3.67
C THR A 17 11.43 9.45 2.48
N ILE A 18 10.24 10.02 2.53
CA ILE A 18 9.69 10.84 1.44
C ILE A 18 9.59 12.29 1.90
N HIS A 19 10.19 13.16 1.13
CA HIS A 19 10.07 14.60 1.26
C HIS A 19 9.23 15.16 0.11
N TYR A 20 8.12 15.78 0.45
CA TYR A 20 7.31 16.56 -0.44
C TYR A 20 7.69 18.04 -0.23
N PRO A 21 8.36 18.68 -1.18
CA PRO A 21 8.84 20.06 -1.01
C PRO A 21 7.67 21.05 -0.89
N PRO A 22 7.92 22.26 -0.36
CA PRO A 22 6.92 23.30 -0.35
C PRO A 22 6.40 23.60 -1.76
N VAL A 23 5.11 23.91 -1.84
CA VAL A 23 4.46 24.40 -3.06
C VAL A 23 3.67 25.65 -2.73
N ASP A 24 3.74 26.65 -3.62
CA ASP A 24 3.07 27.94 -3.42
C ASP A 24 1.66 27.93 -4.03
N GLU A 25 1.42 27.01 -4.97
CA GLU A 25 0.15 26.83 -5.67
C GLU A 25 -0.44 25.45 -5.38
N ASP A 26 -1.74 25.30 -5.61
CA ASP A 26 -2.38 23.99 -5.61
C ASP A 26 -1.97 23.25 -6.89
N ILE A 27 -1.10 22.25 -6.71
CA ILE A 27 -0.66 21.37 -7.80
C ILE A 27 -1.52 20.11 -7.90
N GLY A 28 -2.63 20.03 -7.14
CA GLY A 28 -3.48 18.84 -7.07
C GLY A 28 -2.82 17.70 -6.29
N GLU A 29 -2.52 16.60 -6.96
CA GLU A 29 -1.90 15.44 -6.36
C GLU A 29 -0.37 15.58 -6.27
N ARG A 30 0.18 15.33 -5.09
CA ARG A 30 1.63 15.26 -4.81
C ARG A 30 2.15 13.81 -4.95
N SER A 31 1.26 12.86 -4.85
CA SER A 31 1.43 11.46 -5.22
C SER A 31 0.10 10.98 -5.79
N GLY A 32 0.09 10.48 -7.02
CA GLY A 32 -1.10 10.00 -7.71
C GLY A 32 -1.74 8.80 -7.03
N ALA A 33 -3.00 8.54 -7.34
CA ALA A 33 -3.75 7.42 -6.79
C ALA A 33 -3.11 6.08 -7.18
N HIS A 34 -2.83 5.23 -6.18
CA HIS A 34 -2.23 3.90 -6.34
C HIS A 34 -2.57 2.98 -5.19
N GLY A 35 -2.44 1.68 -5.40
CA GLY A 35 -2.35 0.65 -4.36
C GLY A 35 -0.89 0.29 -4.10
N ASP A 36 -0.60 -0.23 -2.93
CA ASP A 36 0.72 -0.78 -2.61
C ASP A 36 0.80 -2.24 -3.09
N ILE A 37 1.90 -2.63 -3.71
CA ILE A 37 2.06 -3.97 -4.32
C ILE A 37 2.35 -5.06 -3.27
N ASN A 38 2.95 -4.70 -2.16
CA ASN A 38 3.48 -5.55 -1.08
C ASN A 38 2.39 -6.28 -0.26
N LEU A 39 2.77 -6.88 0.88
CA LEU A 39 1.82 -7.45 1.84
C LEU A 39 1.11 -6.37 2.64
N ILE A 40 1.85 -5.59 3.38
CA ILE A 40 1.34 -4.46 4.18
C ILE A 40 2.32 -3.30 4.15
N THR A 41 1.78 -2.10 4.20
CA THR A 41 2.56 -0.90 4.42
C THR A 41 2.31 -0.36 5.82
N LEU A 42 3.39 -0.11 6.54
CA LEU A 42 3.37 0.56 7.83
C LEU A 42 3.83 2.00 7.64
N LEU A 43 2.89 2.94 7.71
CA LEU A 43 3.17 4.35 7.53
C LEU A 43 3.27 5.06 8.87
N ILE A 44 4.47 5.50 9.21
CA ILE A 44 4.65 6.48 10.29
C ILE A 44 4.11 7.81 9.78
N GLY A 45 3.12 8.34 10.48
CA GLY A 45 2.31 9.47 10.07
C GLY A 45 3.12 10.66 9.59
N GLY A 46 2.62 11.30 8.54
CA GLY A 46 3.17 12.55 8.04
C GLY A 46 3.03 13.68 9.07
N ASN A 47 3.98 14.61 9.06
CA ASN A 47 3.91 15.80 9.89
C ASN A 47 2.82 16.80 9.43
N LYS A 48 2.15 16.53 8.34
CA LYS A 48 1.13 17.35 7.69
C LYS A 48 0.04 16.48 7.06
N PRO A 49 -1.21 16.96 6.95
CA PRO A 49 -2.30 16.28 6.26
C PRO A 49 -2.02 16.10 4.75
N GLY A 50 -2.93 15.44 4.06
CA GLY A 50 -2.91 15.24 2.61
C GLY A 50 -3.00 13.78 2.16
N LEU A 51 -2.89 12.79 3.07
CA LEU A 51 -3.18 11.41 2.74
C LEU A 51 -4.70 11.21 2.63
N GLU A 52 -5.14 10.61 1.54
CA GLU A 52 -6.53 10.26 1.29
C GLU A 52 -6.65 8.82 0.78
N ILE A 53 -7.73 8.15 1.14
CA ILE A 53 -8.09 6.81 0.64
C ILE A 53 -9.38 6.88 -0.17
N LEU A 54 -9.51 5.98 -1.16
CA LEU A 54 -10.71 5.85 -1.97
C LEU A 54 -11.60 4.75 -1.40
N VAL A 55 -12.82 5.10 -1.00
CA VAL A 55 -13.84 4.16 -0.54
C VAL A 55 -15.17 4.52 -1.22
N ASP A 56 -15.82 3.55 -1.85
CA ASP A 56 -17.11 3.74 -2.55
C ASP A 56 -17.10 4.99 -3.47
N ASP A 57 -16.09 5.09 -4.32
CA ASP A 57 -15.86 6.20 -5.27
C ASP A 57 -15.68 7.59 -4.62
N ASN A 58 -15.45 7.65 -3.32
CA ASN A 58 -15.22 8.90 -2.60
C ASN A 58 -13.85 8.90 -1.93
N TRP A 59 -13.17 10.06 -1.97
CA TRP A 59 -11.90 10.26 -1.29
C TRP A 59 -12.12 10.73 0.15
N TYR A 60 -11.51 10.02 1.11
CA TYR A 60 -11.58 10.33 2.53
C TYR A 60 -10.20 10.68 3.07
N PRO A 61 -10.04 11.83 3.75
CA PRO A 61 -8.78 12.19 4.37
C PRO A 61 -8.48 11.26 5.54
N ILE A 62 -7.23 10.83 5.64
CA ILE A 62 -6.71 10.05 6.76
C ILE A 62 -5.89 10.96 7.66
N ASP A 63 -6.39 11.15 8.88
CA ASP A 63 -5.62 11.80 9.92
C ASP A 63 -4.57 10.82 10.48
N THR A 64 -3.35 11.32 10.58
CA THR A 64 -2.20 10.54 11.06
C THR A 64 -1.60 11.21 12.29
N PRO A 65 -2.24 11.07 13.47
CA PRO A 65 -1.73 11.69 14.71
C PRO A 65 -0.28 11.27 14.99
N GLN A 66 0.46 12.13 15.67
CA GLN A 66 1.80 11.78 16.14
C GLN A 66 1.76 10.52 16.99
N SER A 67 2.76 9.66 16.86
CA SER A 67 2.88 8.37 17.57
C SER A 67 1.89 7.29 17.12
N THR A 68 1.23 7.45 15.98
CA THR A 68 0.43 6.40 15.35
C THR A 68 1.14 5.83 14.13
N VAL A 69 0.84 4.57 13.84
CA VAL A 69 1.22 3.90 12.60
C VAL A 69 -0.05 3.55 11.86
N VAL A 70 -0.19 4.06 10.64
CA VAL A 70 -1.25 3.63 9.72
C VAL A 70 -0.78 2.36 9.03
N CYS A 71 -1.60 1.31 9.04
CA CYS A 71 -1.33 0.07 8.36
C CYS A 71 -2.33 -0.08 7.21
N ASN A 72 -1.86 -0.23 5.99
CA ASN A 72 -2.67 -0.54 4.82
C ASN A 72 -2.28 -1.88 4.20
N VAL A 73 -3.29 -2.57 3.70
CA VAL A 73 -3.15 -3.83 2.97
C VAL A 73 -2.61 -3.55 1.57
N GLY A 74 -1.68 -4.37 1.11
CA GLY A 74 -1.18 -4.34 -0.24
C GLY A 74 -1.76 -5.45 -1.12
N ASP A 75 -1.52 -5.35 -2.44
CA ASP A 75 -2.11 -6.22 -3.47
C ASP A 75 -1.75 -7.71 -3.29
N MET A 76 -0.54 -8.01 -2.76
CA MET A 76 -0.16 -9.41 -2.47
C MET A 76 -0.97 -10.01 -1.33
N LEU A 77 -1.28 -9.23 -0.29
CA LEU A 77 -2.12 -9.71 0.82
C LEU A 77 -3.59 -9.80 0.40
N GLU A 78 -4.07 -8.86 -0.41
CA GLU A 78 -5.41 -8.93 -1.01
C GLU A 78 -5.58 -10.23 -1.81
N ARG A 79 -4.63 -10.52 -2.71
CA ARG A 79 -4.61 -11.76 -3.49
C ARG A 79 -4.58 -12.99 -2.60
N PHE A 80 -3.68 -13.05 -1.63
CA PHE A 80 -3.53 -14.17 -0.70
C PHE A 80 -4.82 -14.44 0.09
N THR A 81 -5.56 -13.39 0.43
CA THR A 81 -6.81 -13.48 1.22
C THR A 81 -8.07 -13.49 0.37
N ASN A 82 -7.98 -13.74 -0.94
CA ASN A 82 -9.15 -13.78 -1.84
C ASN A 82 -10.01 -12.51 -1.74
N ASN A 83 -9.37 -11.35 -1.70
CA ASN A 83 -9.99 -10.03 -1.52
C ASN A 83 -10.78 -9.86 -0.19
N ARG A 84 -10.62 -10.77 0.79
CA ARG A 84 -11.18 -10.59 2.13
C ARG A 84 -10.55 -9.42 2.88
N LEU A 85 -9.29 -9.12 2.58
CA LEU A 85 -8.57 -7.94 3.01
C LEU A 85 -8.20 -7.10 1.77
N PRO A 86 -9.02 -6.14 1.37
CA PRO A 86 -8.80 -5.41 0.12
C PRO A 86 -7.62 -4.44 0.22
N SER A 87 -6.84 -4.36 -0.85
CA SER A 87 -5.91 -3.26 -1.08
C SER A 87 -6.70 -2.00 -1.47
N VAL A 88 -6.46 -0.90 -0.76
CA VAL A 88 -7.22 0.33 -0.95
C VAL A 88 -6.37 1.37 -1.66
N LEU A 89 -6.91 1.94 -2.74
CA LEU A 89 -6.27 3.05 -3.44
C LEU A 89 -6.12 4.25 -2.48
N HIS A 90 -4.94 4.83 -2.51
CA HIS A 90 -4.64 6.02 -1.74
C HIS A 90 -3.83 7.03 -2.57
N ARG A 91 -3.87 8.28 -2.17
CA ARG A 91 -3.14 9.38 -2.81
C ARG A 91 -2.64 10.39 -1.78
N VAL A 92 -1.74 11.26 -2.21
CA VAL A 92 -1.33 12.42 -1.42
C VAL A 92 -1.67 13.68 -2.21
N THR A 93 -2.53 14.50 -1.64
CA THR A 93 -2.95 15.78 -2.23
C THR A 93 -2.19 16.96 -1.63
N THR A 94 -2.26 18.10 -2.30
CA THR A 94 -1.87 19.38 -1.71
C THR A 94 -2.98 19.80 -0.76
N PRO A 95 -2.73 19.85 0.57
CA PRO A 95 -3.77 20.26 1.49
C PRO A 95 -4.09 21.76 1.33
N SER A 96 -5.22 22.17 1.94
CA SER A 96 -5.72 23.54 1.89
C SER A 96 -4.68 24.62 2.24
N ASP A 97 -4.99 25.87 2.00
CA ASP A 97 -4.11 27.06 2.09
C ASP A 97 -3.28 27.16 3.38
N ALA A 98 -3.74 26.59 4.49
CA ALA A 98 -3.02 26.60 5.77
C ALA A 98 -1.67 25.81 5.74
N VAL A 99 -1.39 25.04 4.69
CA VAL A 99 -0.21 24.16 4.61
C VAL A 99 0.64 24.44 3.36
N LYS A 100 0.17 25.34 2.48
CA LYS A 100 0.97 25.85 1.36
C LYS A 100 2.28 26.48 1.88
N GLY A 101 3.35 26.32 1.13
CA GLY A 101 4.65 26.85 1.52
C GLY A 101 5.38 26.02 2.59
N SER A 102 4.87 24.84 2.97
CA SER A 102 5.53 23.97 3.96
C SER A 102 5.89 22.59 3.40
N SER A 103 7.01 22.03 3.88
CA SER A 103 7.41 20.66 3.58
C SER A 103 6.50 19.65 4.30
N ARG A 104 6.20 18.53 3.62
CA ARG A 104 5.59 17.34 4.21
C ARG A 104 6.60 16.20 4.15
N TYR A 105 6.67 15.43 5.20
CA TYR A 105 7.48 14.22 5.29
C TYR A 105 6.60 13.02 5.61
N SER A 106 6.96 11.86 5.09
CA SER A 106 6.35 10.57 5.48
C SER A 106 7.38 9.46 5.42
N ILE A 107 7.17 8.42 6.21
CA ILE A 107 8.11 7.30 6.35
C ILE A 107 7.32 5.99 6.22
N PRO A 108 6.99 5.54 5.00
CA PRO A 108 6.39 4.23 4.78
C PRO A 108 7.46 3.12 4.85
N PHE A 109 7.08 2.03 5.49
CA PHE A 109 7.77 0.75 5.42
C PHE A 109 6.92 -0.23 4.64
N PHE A 110 7.42 -0.67 3.49
CA PHE A 110 6.78 -1.64 2.61
C PHE A 110 7.28 -3.04 2.95
N LEU A 111 6.45 -3.85 3.57
CA LEU A 111 6.76 -5.22 3.91
C LEU A 111 6.51 -6.11 2.70
N HIS A 112 7.56 -6.58 2.06
CA HIS A 112 7.51 -7.54 0.97
C HIS A 112 7.76 -8.97 1.48
N PRO A 113 7.10 -9.97 0.88
CA PRO A 113 7.46 -11.36 1.11
C PRO A 113 8.79 -11.70 0.43
N ASN A 114 9.29 -12.90 0.73
CA ASN A 114 10.41 -13.46 0.00
C ASN A 114 10.07 -13.60 -1.49
N PRO A 115 10.99 -13.34 -2.41
CA PRO A 115 10.74 -13.40 -3.85
C PRO A 115 10.22 -14.76 -4.34
N ASP A 116 10.67 -15.84 -3.70
CA ASP A 116 10.32 -17.22 -3.99
C ASP A 116 9.08 -17.74 -3.25
N TRP A 117 8.37 -16.86 -2.50
CA TRP A 117 7.10 -17.26 -1.91
C TRP A 117 6.04 -17.41 -3.00
N PHE A 118 5.43 -18.61 -3.05
CA PHE A 118 4.31 -18.87 -3.96
C PHE A 118 3.00 -18.43 -3.30
N ILE A 119 2.38 -17.41 -3.86
CA ILE A 119 1.13 -16.82 -3.35
C ILE A 119 -0.04 -17.62 -3.90
N GLU A 120 -0.56 -18.53 -3.10
CA GLU A 120 -1.82 -19.24 -3.33
C GLU A 120 -2.92 -18.64 -2.47
N THR A 121 -4.15 -18.64 -2.96
CA THR A 121 -5.30 -18.20 -2.17
C THR A 121 -5.42 -19.03 -0.89
N LEU A 122 -5.53 -18.35 0.25
CA LEU A 122 -5.69 -19.01 1.54
C LEU A 122 -7.00 -19.82 1.57
N PRO A 123 -6.97 -21.16 1.76
CA PRO A 123 -8.18 -21.99 1.68
C PRO A 123 -9.30 -21.56 2.62
N SER A 124 -8.99 -20.97 3.78
CA SER A 124 -9.98 -20.44 4.71
C SER A 124 -10.68 -19.16 4.21
N CYS A 125 -10.21 -18.60 3.11
CA CYS A 125 -10.82 -17.42 2.46
C CYS A 125 -11.70 -17.79 1.25
N ILE A 126 -11.85 -19.10 0.99
CA ILE A 126 -12.66 -19.63 -0.12
C ILE A 126 -13.88 -20.34 0.46
N ASP A 127 -15.08 -20.04 -0.03
CA ASP A 127 -16.33 -20.73 0.27
C ASP A 127 -17.36 -20.53 -0.86
N ASP A 128 -18.58 -21.01 -0.69
CA ASP A 128 -19.63 -20.92 -1.71
C ASP A 128 -20.04 -19.47 -2.06
N GLU A 129 -19.90 -18.55 -1.11
CA GLU A 129 -20.17 -17.12 -1.31
C GLU A 129 -18.99 -16.37 -1.93
N TYR A 130 -17.78 -16.87 -1.65
CA TYR A 130 -16.52 -16.30 -2.13
C TYR A 130 -15.68 -17.38 -2.84
N PRO A 131 -15.99 -17.68 -4.11
CA PRO A 131 -15.21 -18.61 -4.90
C PRO A 131 -13.77 -18.11 -5.08
N ASP A 132 -12.84 -19.01 -5.35
CA ASP A 132 -11.44 -18.65 -5.57
C ASP A 132 -11.30 -17.73 -6.79
N LEU A 133 -10.86 -16.50 -6.54
CA LEU A 133 -10.61 -15.48 -7.57
C LEU A 133 -9.25 -15.66 -8.24
N TYR A 134 -8.35 -16.42 -7.63
CA TYR A 134 -6.95 -16.57 -8.06
C TYR A 134 -6.52 -18.05 -8.08
N PRO A 135 -7.24 -18.92 -8.84
CA PRO A 135 -7.00 -20.37 -8.82
C PRO A 135 -5.58 -20.75 -9.29
N GLU A 136 -4.94 -19.85 -10.03
CA GLU A 136 -3.54 -19.98 -10.38
C GLU A 136 -2.70 -19.12 -9.42
N GLY A 137 -1.88 -19.78 -8.60
CA GLY A 137 -0.93 -19.10 -7.75
C GLY A 137 0.14 -18.36 -8.56
N ILE A 138 0.91 -17.50 -7.92
CA ILE A 138 1.98 -16.75 -8.56
C ILE A 138 3.16 -16.57 -7.60
N MET A 139 4.39 -16.60 -8.12
CA MET A 139 5.55 -16.23 -7.32
C MET A 139 5.51 -14.76 -6.95
N ALA A 140 5.92 -14.42 -5.75
CA ALA A 140 5.90 -13.03 -5.27
C ALA A 140 6.73 -12.09 -6.15
N ASP A 141 7.88 -12.57 -6.65
CA ASP A 141 8.70 -11.76 -7.57
C ASP A 141 8.01 -11.57 -8.92
N ASP A 142 7.41 -12.62 -9.49
CA ASP A 142 6.68 -12.50 -10.76
C ASP A 142 5.50 -11.51 -10.64
N PHE A 143 4.77 -11.55 -9.52
CA PHE A 143 3.70 -10.60 -9.24
C PHE A 143 4.23 -9.18 -9.14
N LEU A 144 5.34 -8.97 -8.42
CA LEU A 144 5.98 -7.66 -8.31
C LEU A 144 6.39 -7.12 -9.68
N GLN A 145 7.06 -7.94 -10.52
CA GLN A 145 7.49 -7.54 -11.86
C GLN A 145 6.29 -7.18 -12.75
N GLN A 146 5.24 -7.99 -12.71
CA GLN A 146 4.00 -7.71 -13.43
C GLN A 146 3.42 -6.35 -13.02
N ARG A 147 3.28 -6.07 -11.73
CA ARG A 147 2.73 -4.80 -11.24
C ARG A 147 3.61 -3.61 -11.59
N LEU A 148 4.94 -3.73 -11.47
CA LEU A 148 5.87 -2.67 -11.86
C LEU A 148 5.78 -2.34 -13.35
N TYR A 149 5.61 -3.34 -14.21
CA TYR A 149 5.39 -3.14 -15.64
C TYR A 149 4.07 -2.40 -15.91
N GLU A 150 2.97 -2.82 -15.25
CA GLU A 150 1.65 -2.19 -15.42
C GLU A 150 1.65 -0.70 -15.05
N ILE A 151 2.37 -0.32 -13.99
CA ILE A 151 2.51 1.08 -13.56
C ILE A 151 3.67 1.81 -14.25
N LYS A 152 4.32 1.20 -15.25
CA LYS A 152 5.39 1.77 -16.08
C LYS A 152 6.63 2.22 -15.30
N LEU A 153 7.02 1.43 -14.32
CA LEU A 153 8.29 1.60 -13.59
C LEU A 153 9.40 0.64 -14.10
N LEU A 154 9.06 -0.25 -15.02
CA LEU A 154 9.97 -1.11 -15.81
C LEU A 154 9.73 -0.90 -17.29
#